data_5661808a54237dad8e9962c9055318af
#
_entry.id   5661808a54237dad8e9962c9055318af
#
_cell.length_a   1.000
_cell.length_b   1.000
_cell.length_c   1.000
_cell.angle_alpha   90.00
_cell.angle_beta   90.00
_cell.angle_gamma   90.00
#
_symmetry.space_group_name_H-M   'P 1'
#
loop_
_entity.id
_entity.type
_entity.pdbx_description
1 polymer ?
#
loop_
_entity_poly.entity_id
_entity_poly.type
_entity_poly.pdbx_seq_one_letter_code
_entity_poly.pdbx_strand_id
1 'polypeptide(L)'
;MRLSHIDRIRAIAVLCMVEVHTAAIIPPAGMSVGDPAAFVAAAFGGMAAPLFVMISGWAIYMSASRRMMGGLTSADEWASWMVPRVALLASCQLLVNLLLNTDRGGRFEVHTPGVLTLLAIAALLAPVLVRLGMEIRIFLMLVMISSPMIMGDVSGTDWSWWDRVASDGMSEWLSRLLWNGTYPAIPWMFYVLLGTLVYDLSDSPRTRERIIAIGLIATIITLLISVSEKVPWALTEGDAVLTFFPASSSFLVVSGFFALLAHRILEGEESSGGEPFGGDKLSFLEPLGRITLTVYVAHFAVLGLVAYAMQGEPRLELVPAFAVTIGHTLMWIPLAKAHQELIPEISFEGLLRKLSQSTR
;
A
#
# COMPACT_ATOMS: atom_id res chain seq x y z
N MET A 1 12.00 1.24 20.93
CA MET A 1 11.94 -0.20 20.69
C MET A 1 11.43 -0.41 19.26
N ARG A 2 11.99 -1.32 18.49
CA ARG A 2 11.51 -1.68 17.16
C ARG A 2 10.51 -2.82 17.35
N LEU A 3 9.38 -2.80 16.64
CA LEU A 3 8.33 -3.80 16.76
C LEU A 3 8.46 -4.81 15.63
N SER A 4 8.66 -6.07 15.96
CA SER A 4 8.86 -7.16 15.00
C SER A 4 7.63 -7.39 14.12
N HIS A 5 6.42 -7.34 14.69
CA HIS A 5 5.18 -7.50 13.92
C HIS A 5 5.04 -6.43 12.83
N ILE A 6 5.47 -5.19 13.07
CA ILE A 6 5.44 -4.11 12.06
C ILE A 6 6.35 -4.43 10.89
N ASP A 7 7.56 -4.94 11.15
CA ASP A 7 8.47 -5.35 10.07
C ASP A 7 7.90 -6.55 9.29
N ARG A 8 7.24 -7.50 9.98
CA ARG A 8 6.57 -8.65 9.33
C ARG A 8 5.40 -8.23 8.45
N ILE A 9 4.55 -7.31 8.91
CA ILE A 9 3.45 -6.76 8.10
C ILE A 9 3.98 -6.06 6.86
N ARG A 10 5.04 -5.25 6.99
CA ARG A 10 5.69 -4.60 5.86
C ARG A 10 6.26 -5.61 4.85
N ALA A 11 6.88 -6.66 5.35
CA ALA A 11 7.40 -7.73 4.49
C ALA A 11 6.27 -8.41 3.71
N ILE A 12 5.18 -8.77 4.36
CA ILE A 12 4.01 -9.36 3.71
C ILE A 12 3.43 -8.40 2.68
N ALA A 13 3.24 -7.13 3.03
CA ALA A 13 2.71 -6.13 2.12
C ALA A 13 3.57 -5.97 0.86
N VAL A 14 4.90 -5.93 0.98
CA VAL A 14 5.78 -5.82 -0.20
C VAL A 14 5.85 -7.11 -1.00
N LEU A 15 5.76 -8.28 -0.38
CA LEU A 15 5.67 -9.55 -1.11
C LEU A 15 4.37 -9.64 -1.94
N CYS A 16 3.22 -9.29 -1.37
CA CYS A 16 1.97 -9.18 -2.10
C CYS A 16 2.06 -8.16 -3.25
N MET A 17 2.83 -7.08 -3.04
CA MET A 17 3.04 -6.05 -4.06
C MET A 17 3.90 -6.55 -5.22
N VAL A 18 4.99 -7.25 -4.92
CA VAL A 18 5.83 -7.91 -5.95
C VAL A 18 5.02 -8.93 -6.73
N GLU A 19 4.23 -9.73 -6.04
CA GLU A 19 3.36 -10.75 -6.64
C GLU A 19 2.41 -10.13 -7.66
N VAL A 20 1.58 -9.17 -7.26
CA VAL A 20 0.57 -8.58 -8.15
C VAL A 20 1.18 -7.81 -9.32
N HIS A 21 2.29 -7.10 -9.10
CA HIS A 21 2.97 -6.38 -10.19
C HIS A 21 3.60 -7.36 -11.18
N THR A 22 4.16 -8.47 -10.70
CA THR A 22 4.71 -9.51 -11.58
C THR A 22 3.60 -10.17 -12.41
N ALA A 23 2.50 -10.54 -11.78
CA ALA A 23 1.34 -11.09 -12.47
C ALA A 23 0.73 -10.12 -13.51
N ALA A 24 0.78 -8.81 -13.23
CA ALA A 24 0.29 -7.79 -14.15
C ALA A 24 1.22 -7.55 -15.35
N ILE A 25 2.54 -7.72 -15.19
CA ILE A 25 3.54 -7.54 -16.27
C ILE A 25 3.71 -8.82 -17.09
N ILE A 26 3.59 -10.00 -16.46
CA ILE A 26 3.74 -11.31 -17.09
C ILE A 26 2.43 -12.10 -16.92
N PRO A 27 1.31 -11.62 -17.49
CA PRO A 27 0.05 -12.31 -17.35
C PRO A 27 0.07 -13.62 -18.15
N PRO A 28 -0.54 -14.71 -17.64
CA PRO A 28 -0.68 -15.94 -18.40
C PRO A 28 -1.43 -15.75 -19.73
N ALA A 29 -1.01 -16.48 -20.74
CA ALA A 29 -1.70 -16.47 -22.03
C ALA A 29 -3.14 -17.02 -21.91
N GLY A 30 -4.09 -16.34 -22.55
CA GLY A 30 -5.50 -16.74 -22.55
C GLY A 30 -6.26 -16.51 -21.25
N MET A 31 -5.63 -15.86 -20.25
CA MET A 31 -6.30 -15.52 -18.99
C MET A 31 -6.96 -14.15 -19.06
N SER A 32 -8.14 -14.04 -18.48
CA SER A 32 -8.93 -12.82 -18.37
C SER A 32 -9.24 -12.48 -16.92
N VAL A 33 -9.67 -11.23 -16.69
CA VAL A 33 -10.20 -10.79 -15.40
C VAL A 33 -11.44 -11.63 -15.06
N GLY A 34 -11.48 -12.23 -13.86
CA GLY A 34 -12.56 -13.12 -13.44
C GLY A 34 -12.24 -14.61 -13.51
N ASP A 35 -11.16 -15.01 -14.17
CA ASP A 35 -10.71 -16.41 -14.11
C ASP A 35 -10.27 -16.79 -12.68
N PRO A 36 -10.54 -18.02 -12.22
CA PRO A 36 -10.20 -18.46 -10.86
C PRO A 36 -8.72 -18.26 -10.48
N ALA A 37 -7.81 -18.49 -11.43
CA ALA A 37 -6.38 -18.29 -11.19
C ALA A 37 -6.00 -16.81 -11.09
N ALA A 38 -6.61 -15.94 -11.91
CA ALA A 38 -6.46 -14.49 -11.79
C ALA A 38 -7.03 -13.98 -10.46
N PHE A 39 -8.15 -14.57 -9.98
CA PHE A 39 -8.73 -14.23 -8.69
C PHE A 39 -7.78 -14.54 -7.53
N VAL A 40 -7.05 -15.66 -7.56
CA VAL A 40 -6.08 -16.00 -6.50
C VAL A 40 -4.98 -14.95 -6.43
N ALA A 41 -4.38 -14.57 -7.57
CA ALA A 41 -3.37 -13.51 -7.61
C ALA A 41 -3.95 -12.15 -7.16
N ALA A 42 -5.14 -11.80 -7.63
CA ALA A 42 -5.80 -10.54 -7.25
C ALA A 42 -6.18 -10.49 -5.76
N ALA A 43 -6.50 -11.62 -5.12
CA ALA A 43 -6.82 -11.67 -3.70
C ALA A 43 -5.62 -11.29 -2.81
N PHE A 44 -4.44 -11.81 -3.12
CA PHE A 44 -3.20 -11.41 -2.43
C PHE A 44 -2.79 -9.99 -2.81
N GLY A 45 -2.78 -9.67 -4.10
CA GLY A 45 -2.43 -8.35 -4.60
C GLY A 45 -3.36 -7.25 -4.13
N GLY A 46 -4.66 -7.53 -4.02
CA GLY A 46 -5.67 -6.58 -3.52
C GLY A 46 -5.42 -6.14 -2.08
N MET A 47 -4.69 -6.92 -1.28
CA MET A 47 -4.31 -6.57 0.10
C MET A 47 -2.97 -5.82 0.20
N ALA A 48 -2.17 -5.82 -0.85
CA ALA A 48 -0.84 -5.20 -0.86
C ALA A 48 -0.87 -3.72 -0.48
N ALA A 49 -1.63 -2.93 -1.24
CA ALA A 49 -1.73 -1.49 -1.02
C ALA A 49 -2.46 -1.12 0.28
N PRO A 50 -3.60 -1.72 0.66
CA PRO A 50 -4.23 -1.51 1.95
C PRO A 50 -3.29 -1.71 3.14
N LEU A 51 -2.57 -2.82 3.18
CA LEU A 51 -1.59 -3.11 4.24
C LEU A 51 -0.43 -2.10 4.22
N PHE A 52 0.14 -1.83 3.05
CA PHE A 52 1.28 -0.93 2.91
C PHE A 52 0.95 0.50 3.31
N VAL A 53 -0.21 1.02 2.87
CA VAL A 53 -0.64 2.39 3.19
C VAL A 53 -1.03 2.51 4.66
N MET A 54 -1.75 1.53 5.22
CA MET A 54 -2.12 1.51 6.63
C MET A 54 -0.88 1.51 7.54
N ILE A 55 0.08 0.62 7.30
CA ILE A 55 1.27 0.52 8.14
C ILE A 55 2.22 1.72 7.96
N SER A 56 2.21 2.34 6.77
CA SER A 56 2.93 3.59 6.52
C SER A 56 2.28 4.76 7.26
N GLY A 57 0.95 4.85 7.27
CA GLY A 57 0.18 5.81 8.05
C GLY A 57 0.44 5.68 9.55
N TRP A 58 0.43 4.46 10.07
CA TRP A 58 0.82 4.15 11.46
C TRP A 58 2.23 4.66 11.78
N ALA A 59 3.21 4.37 10.91
CA ALA A 59 4.60 4.76 11.13
C ALA A 59 4.84 6.27 11.04
N ILE A 60 4.19 6.95 10.09
CA ILE A 60 4.24 8.41 9.93
C ILE A 60 3.64 9.07 11.17
N TYR A 61 2.45 8.63 11.61
CA TYR A 61 1.75 9.17 12.76
C TYR A 61 2.53 8.95 14.06
N MET A 62 3.02 7.73 14.31
CA MET A 62 3.89 7.42 15.45
C MET A 62 5.12 8.32 15.49
N SER A 63 5.80 8.49 14.35
CA SER A 63 7.00 9.33 14.26
C SER A 63 6.69 10.79 14.51
N ALA A 64 5.58 11.31 14.00
CA ALA A 64 5.12 12.67 14.19
C ALA A 64 4.66 12.92 15.66
N SER A 65 3.89 11.98 16.25
CA SER A 65 3.43 12.05 17.64
C SER A 65 4.61 12.11 18.63
N ARG A 66 5.61 11.25 18.43
CA ARG A 66 6.83 11.27 19.28
C ARG A 66 7.58 12.60 19.18
N ARG A 67 7.62 13.23 18.01
CA ARG A 67 8.26 14.54 17.83
C ARG A 67 7.46 15.64 18.47
N MET A 68 6.15 15.64 18.33
CA MET A 68 5.28 16.61 19.00
C MET A 68 5.42 16.52 20.53
N MET A 69 5.44 15.30 21.09
CA MET A 69 5.70 15.07 22.52
C MET A 69 7.13 15.50 22.95
N GLY A 70 8.10 15.41 22.04
CA GLY A 70 9.47 15.89 22.22
C GLY A 70 9.65 17.40 22.09
N GLY A 71 8.57 18.17 21.94
CA GLY A 71 8.58 19.63 21.90
C GLY A 71 8.74 20.23 20.50
N LEU A 72 8.59 19.48 19.43
CA LEU A 72 8.62 20.00 18.05
C LEU A 72 7.36 20.84 17.79
N THR A 73 7.51 22.15 17.71
CA THR A 73 6.38 23.10 17.59
C THR A 73 6.49 24.05 16.41
N SER A 74 7.71 24.41 16.00
CA SER A 74 7.92 25.39 14.94
C SER A 74 7.67 24.84 13.54
N ALA A 75 7.28 25.71 12.61
CA ALA A 75 7.06 25.35 11.21
C ALA A 75 8.36 24.86 10.53
N ASP A 76 9.49 25.49 10.86
CA ASP A 76 10.80 25.15 10.30
C ASP A 76 11.26 23.75 10.72
N GLU A 77 11.04 23.38 11.98
CA GLU A 77 11.36 22.05 12.50
C GLU A 77 10.48 20.98 11.83
N TRP A 78 9.19 21.25 11.63
CA TRP A 78 8.29 20.35 10.88
C TRP A 78 8.73 20.24 9.43
N ALA A 79 9.06 21.34 8.77
CA ALA A 79 9.55 21.35 7.39
C ALA A 79 10.84 20.52 7.26
N SER A 80 11.80 20.71 8.15
CA SER A 80 13.08 19.98 8.15
C SER A 80 12.89 18.45 8.30
N TRP A 81 11.84 18.04 8.99
CA TRP A 81 11.49 16.63 9.13
C TRP A 81 10.69 16.07 7.94
N MET A 82 9.75 16.85 7.38
CA MET A 82 8.87 16.41 6.29
C MET A 82 9.54 16.45 4.91
N VAL A 83 10.24 17.56 4.60
CA VAL A 83 10.77 17.79 3.25
C VAL A 83 11.65 16.64 2.75
N PRO A 84 12.60 16.10 3.52
CA PRO A 84 13.41 14.97 3.05
C PRO A 84 12.57 13.71 2.73
N ARG A 85 11.48 13.48 3.48
CA ARG A 85 10.58 12.34 3.25
C ARG A 85 9.77 12.52 1.98
N VAL A 86 9.18 13.68 1.83
CA VAL A 86 8.38 14.02 0.64
C VAL A 86 9.25 13.96 -0.61
N ALA A 87 10.43 14.59 -0.56
CA ALA A 87 11.38 14.58 -1.66
C ALA A 87 11.82 13.16 -2.03
N LEU A 88 12.15 12.32 -1.05
CA LEU A 88 12.54 10.93 -1.30
C LEU A 88 11.39 10.12 -1.90
N LEU A 89 10.18 10.21 -1.34
CA LEU A 89 9.02 9.48 -1.85
C LEU A 89 8.64 9.92 -3.27
N ALA A 90 8.65 11.23 -3.54
CA ALA A 90 8.41 11.76 -4.88
C ALA A 90 9.49 11.31 -5.89
N SER A 91 10.76 11.34 -5.50
CA SER A 91 11.86 10.85 -6.33
C SER A 91 11.77 9.34 -6.59
N CYS A 92 11.40 8.54 -5.59
CA CYS A 92 11.17 7.11 -5.76
C CYS A 92 9.96 6.84 -6.67
N GLN A 93 8.88 7.64 -6.60
CA GLN A 93 7.75 7.51 -7.53
C GLN A 93 8.16 7.82 -8.96
N LEU A 94 8.88 8.91 -9.17
CA LEU A 94 9.40 9.25 -10.50
C LEU A 94 10.32 8.14 -11.04
N LEU A 95 11.19 7.60 -10.19
CA LEU A 95 12.07 6.50 -10.58
C LEU A 95 11.28 5.24 -10.98
N VAL A 96 10.24 4.87 -10.23
CA VAL A 96 9.35 3.75 -10.57
C VAL A 96 8.67 3.99 -11.92
N ASN A 97 8.15 5.19 -12.15
CA ASN A 97 7.51 5.55 -13.40
C ASN A 97 8.47 5.46 -14.60
N LEU A 98 9.73 5.88 -14.41
CA LEU A 98 10.77 5.78 -15.45
C LEU A 98 11.20 4.32 -15.70
N LEU A 99 11.28 3.50 -14.66
CA LEU A 99 11.69 2.09 -14.75
C LEU A 99 10.62 1.24 -15.47
N LEU A 100 9.35 1.52 -15.24
CA LEU A 100 8.22 0.79 -15.84
C LEU A 100 7.38 1.71 -16.74
N ASN A 101 8.06 2.48 -17.60
CA ASN A 101 7.42 3.45 -18.48
C ASN A 101 6.71 2.79 -19.65
N THR A 102 5.58 3.37 -20.05
CA THR A 102 4.73 2.91 -21.18
C THR A 102 5.48 2.84 -22.50
N ASP A 103 6.39 3.79 -22.77
CA ASP A 103 7.21 3.81 -24.00
C ASP A 103 8.17 2.61 -24.13
N ARG A 104 8.35 1.87 -23.03
CA ARG A 104 9.23 0.71 -22.93
C ARG A 104 8.47 -0.58 -22.59
N GLY A 105 7.19 -0.63 -22.89
CA GLY A 105 6.34 -1.79 -22.58
C GLY A 105 5.87 -1.87 -21.12
N GLY A 106 6.10 -0.82 -20.36
CA GLY A 106 5.66 -0.72 -18.97
C GLY A 106 4.22 -0.27 -18.80
N ARG A 107 3.90 0.21 -17.61
CA ARG A 107 2.53 0.49 -17.17
C ARG A 107 2.27 1.93 -16.73
N PHE A 108 3.30 2.76 -16.57
CA PHE A 108 3.18 4.13 -16.05
C PHE A 108 3.65 5.17 -17.05
N GLU A 109 3.01 6.32 -17.05
CA GLU A 109 3.58 7.52 -17.62
C GLU A 109 4.53 8.19 -16.63
N VAL A 110 5.44 9.04 -17.13
CA VAL A 110 6.51 9.66 -16.32
C VAL A 110 5.96 10.40 -15.10
N HIS A 111 4.82 11.04 -15.24
CA HIS A 111 4.23 11.86 -14.18
C HIS A 111 3.06 11.18 -13.43
N THR A 112 2.82 9.89 -13.64
CA THR A 112 1.72 9.18 -12.96
C THR A 112 1.85 9.29 -11.44
N PRO A 113 0.86 9.88 -10.73
CA PRO A 113 0.83 9.87 -9.28
C PRO A 113 0.44 8.48 -8.78
N GLY A 114 1.36 7.81 -8.10
CA GLY A 114 1.15 6.47 -7.55
C GLY A 114 1.11 6.46 -6.02
N VAL A 115 1.25 5.25 -5.45
CA VAL A 115 1.15 5.04 -3.99
C VAL A 115 2.20 5.82 -3.19
N LEU A 116 3.40 6.02 -3.73
CA LEU A 116 4.42 6.81 -3.01
C LEU A 116 4.08 8.30 -3.01
N THR A 117 3.38 8.80 -4.02
CA THR A 117 2.85 10.19 -4.02
C THR A 117 1.76 10.35 -2.95
N LEU A 118 0.87 9.35 -2.80
CA LEU A 118 -0.09 9.32 -1.68
C LEU A 118 0.61 9.36 -0.33
N LEU A 119 1.67 8.57 -0.14
CA LEU A 119 2.45 8.58 1.11
C LEU A 119 3.21 9.90 1.33
N ALA A 120 3.62 10.59 0.26
CA ALA A 120 4.18 11.94 0.35
C ALA A 120 3.13 12.94 0.86
N ILE A 121 1.87 12.87 0.37
CA ILE A 121 0.75 13.65 0.92
C ILE A 121 0.53 13.31 2.39
N ALA A 122 0.51 12.05 2.77
CA ALA A 122 0.36 11.63 4.17
C ALA A 122 1.48 12.20 5.07
N ALA A 123 2.72 12.23 4.57
CA ALA A 123 3.84 12.84 5.28
C ALA A 123 3.69 14.36 5.43
N LEU A 124 3.20 15.06 4.40
CA LEU A 124 2.88 16.49 4.46
C LEU A 124 1.77 16.80 5.46
N LEU A 125 0.77 15.95 5.55
CA LEU A 125 -0.36 16.10 6.46
C LEU A 125 -0.05 15.64 7.90
N ALA A 126 1.09 15.00 8.16
CA ALA A 126 1.44 14.46 9.47
C ALA A 126 1.32 15.50 10.62
N PRO A 127 1.79 16.77 10.49
CA PRO A 127 1.63 17.76 11.53
C PRO A 127 0.17 18.11 11.85
N VAL A 128 -0.71 17.99 10.85
CA VAL A 128 -2.15 18.19 11.02
C VAL A 128 -2.76 16.97 11.71
N LEU A 129 -2.47 15.76 11.20
CA LEU A 129 -3.02 14.52 11.71
C LEU A 129 -2.76 14.31 13.21
N VAL A 130 -1.56 14.67 13.70
CA VAL A 130 -1.21 14.51 15.12
C VAL A 130 -1.90 15.55 16.03
N ARG A 131 -2.43 16.64 15.46
CA ARG A 131 -3.20 17.64 16.19
C ARG A 131 -4.70 17.38 16.17
N LEU A 132 -5.18 16.54 15.26
CA LEU A 132 -6.58 16.14 15.19
C LEU A 132 -6.92 15.12 16.27
N GLY A 133 -8.00 15.35 16.99
CA GLY A 133 -8.57 14.38 17.91
C GLY A 133 -9.01 13.10 17.18
N MET A 134 -9.07 11.99 17.90
CA MET A 134 -9.46 10.68 17.35
C MET A 134 -10.85 10.74 16.69
N GLU A 135 -11.79 11.49 17.26
CA GLU A 135 -13.15 11.64 16.74
C GLU A 135 -13.17 12.29 15.34
N ILE A 136 -12.35 13.34 15.15
CA ILE A 136 -12.24 14.01 13.84
C ILE A 136 -11.62 13.06 12.81
N ARG A 137 -10.62 12.26 13.19
CA ARG A 137 -9.99 11.28 12.30
C ARG A 137 -10.97 10.16 11.93
N ILE A 138 -11.81 9.71 12.87
CA ILE A 138 -12.90 8.76 12.58
C ILE A 138 -13.92 9.39 11.61
N PHE A 139 -14.33 10.64 11.84
CA PHE A 139 -15.20 11.35 10.92
C PHE A 139 -14.62 11.45 9.51
N LEU A 140 -13.34 11.82 9.39
CA LEU A 140 -12.64 11.87 8.10
C LEU A 140 -12.57 10.48 7.43
N MET A 141 -12.38 9.40 8.21
CA MET A 141 -12.47 8.03 7.68
C MET A 141 -13.84 7.72 7.09
N LEU A 142 -14.91 8.10 7.77
CA LEU A 142 -16.27 7.91 7.25
C LEU A 142 -16.50 8.72 5.96
N VAL A 143 -15.96 9.93 5.89
CA VAL A 143 -15.97 10.73 4.64
C VAL A 143 -15.22 10.01 3.53
N MET A 144 -14.04 9.45 3.80
CA MET A 144 -13.29 8.69 2.79
C MET A 144 -14.05 7.44 2.33
N ILE A 145 -14.67 6.68 3.24
CA ILE A 145 -15.49 5.51 2.88
C ILE A 145 -16.70 5.90 2.02
N SER A 146 -17.33 7.03 2.32
CA SER A 146 -18.52 7.48 1.60
C SER A 146 -18.19 8.15 0.26
N SER A 147 -16.97 8.64 0.09
CA SER A 147 -16.58 9.42 -1.08
C SER A 147 -16.77 8.70 -2.43
N PRO A 148 -16.50 7.39 -2.60
CA PRO A 148 -16.74 6.73 -3.88
C PRO A 148 -18.23 6.76 -4.30
N MET A 149 -19.14 6.68 -3.34
CA MET A 149 -20.60 6.75 -3.61
C MET A 149 -21.05 8.16 -3.98
N ILE A 150 -20.38 9.19 -3.44
CA ILE A 150 -20.74 10.60 -3.66
C ILE A 150 -20.12 11.10 -4.97
N MET A 151 -18.92 10.66 -5.29
CA MET A 151 -18.16 11.16 -6.44
C MET A 151 -18.67 10.59 -7.78
N GLY A 152 -19.25 9.39 -7.78
CA GLY A 152 -19.77 8.76 -9.01
C GLY A 152 -18.74 8.79 -10.15
N ASP A 153 -19.14 9.30 -11.31
CA ASP A 153 -18.33 9.35 -12.52
C ASP A 153 -17.02 10.15 -12.36
N VAL A 154 -16.94 11.09 -11.40
CA VAL A 154 -15.71 11.85 -11.12
C VAL A 154 -14.57 10.93 -10.68
N SER A 155 -14.89 9.77 -10.08
CA SER A 155 -13.90 8.75 -9.71
C SER A 155 -13.37 7.96 -10.91
N GLY A 156 -13.95 8.14 -12.12
CA GLY A 156 -13.57 7.42 -13.32
C GLY A 156 -14.02 5.95 -13.31
N THR A 157 -15.29 5.67 -13.02
CA THR A 157 -15.84 4.30 -12.91
C THR A 157 -15.62 3.48 -14.17
N ASP A 158 -15.78 4.12 -15.36
CA ASP A 158 -15.63 3.48 -16.66
C ASP A 158 -14.22 3.63 -17.27
N TRP A 159 -13.27 4.13 -16.50
CA TRP A 159 -11.93 4.38 -16.97
C TRP A 159 -11.09 3.11 -16.99
N SER A 160 -10.35 2.95 -18.10
CA SER A 160 -9.29 1.96 -18.20
C SER A 160 -8.08 2.33 -17.33
N TRP A 161 -7.16 1.39 -17.16
CA TRP A 161 -5.86 1.66 -16.55
C TRP A 161 -5.13 2.85 -17.20
N TRP A 162 -5.17 2.93 -18.54
CA TRP A 162 -4.47 3.96 -19.31
C TRP A 162 -5.01 5.36 -19.03
N ASP A 163 -6.32 5.51 -18.86
CA ASP A 163 -6.95 6.79 -18.49
C ASP A 163 -6.51 7.26 -17.10
N ARG A 164 -6.21 6.32 -16.19
CA ARG A 164 -5.80 6.62 -14.82
C ARG A 164 -4.34 7.03 -14.70
N VAL A 165 -3.47 6.54 -15.58
CA VAL A 165 -2.03 6.84 -15.54
C VAL A 165 -1.68 8.07 -16.37
N ALA A 166 -2.45 8.38 -17.43
CA ALA A 166 -2.26 9.53 -18.29
C ALA A 166 -2.71 10.84 -17.63
N SER A 167 -2.01 11.93 -17.93
CA SER A 167 -2.41 13.28 -17.53
C SER A 167 -1.81 14.33 -18.43
N ASP A 168 -2.66 15.18 -19.02
CA ASP A 168 -2.28 16.33 -19.83
C ASP A 168 -2.34 17.62 -19.00
N GLY A 169 -1.20 17.98 -18.46
CA GLY A 169 -1.05 19.23 -17.70
C GLY A 169 -1.41 19.11 -16.21
N MET A 170 -1.24 20.24 -15.51
CA MET A 170 -1.32 20.31 -14.05
C MET A 170 -2.72 20.00 -13.50
N SER A 171 -3.78 20.43 -14.21
CA SER A 171 -5.16 20.23 -13.74
C SER A 171 -5.54 18.76 -13.71
N GLU A 172 -5.22 18.03 -14.78
CA GLU A 172 -5.47 16.60 -14.83
C GLU A 172 -4.58 15.83 -13.85
N TRP A 173 -3.32 16.21 -13.76
CA TRP A 173 -2.42 15.62 -12.77
C TRP A 173 -2.96 15.75 -11.34
N LEU A 174 -3.48 16.94 -10.98
CA LEU A 174 -4.13 17.15 -9.67
C LEU A 174 -5.39 16.29 -9.53
N SER A 175 -6.16 16.12 -10.60
CA SER A 175 -7.32 15.22 -10.59
C SER A 175 -6.91 13.77 -10.35
N ARG A 176 -5.85 13.28 -11.01
CA ARG A 176 -5.30 11.93 -10.77
C ARG A 176 -4.79 11.78 -9.34
N LEU A 177 -4.15 12.82 -8.82
CA LEU A 177 -3.63 12.82 -7.45
C LEU A 177 -4.74 12.78 -6.40
N LEU A 178 -5.85 13.47 -6.63
CA LEU A 178 -6.86 13.69 -5.60
C LEU A 178 -8.02 12.70 -5.64
N TRP A 179 -8.54 12.29 -6.84
CA TRP A 179 -9.78 11.50 -6.90
C TRP A 179 -9.90 10.45 -8.00
N ASN A 180 -9.15 10.46 -9.10
CA ASN A 180 -9.38 9.52 -10.20
C ASN A 180 -8.14 8.84 -10.80
N GLY A 181 -6.99 8.96 -10.15
CA GLY A 181 -5.77 8.25 -10.54
C GLY A 181 -5.71 6.81 -10.03
N THR A 182 -4.50 6.28 -9.96
CA THR A 182 -4.25 4.91 -9.49
C THR A 182 -4.40 4.77 -7.98
N TYR A 183 -3.91 5.76 -7.21
CA TYR A 183 -3.99 5.84 -5.75
C TYR A 183 -4.38 7.25 -5.31
N PRO A 184 -5.60 7.72 -5.69
CA PRO A 184 -6.01 9.08 -5.38
C PRO A 184 -6.13 9.30 -3.87
N ALA A 185 -5.77 10.50 -3.41
CA ALA A 185 -5.83 10.81 -1.98
C ALA A 185 -7.23 10.55 -1.41
N ILE A 186 -8.26 10.85 -2.17
CA ILE A 186 -9.64 10.46 -1.88
C ILE A 186 -9.99 9.28 -2.80
N PRO A 187 -10.26 8.08 -2.27
CA PRO A 187 -10.50 7.72 -0.86
C PRO A 187 -9.30 7.10 -0.12
N TRP A 188 -8.13 6.94 -0.71
CA TRP A 188 -7.02 6.13 -0.18
C TRP A 188 -6.44 6.63 1.15
N MET A 189 -6.64 7.91 1.52
CA MET A 189 -6.30 8.41 2.86
C MET A 189 -7.05 7.68 3.98
N PHE A 190 -8.11 6.94 3.68
CA PHE A 190 -8.77 6.02 4.61
C PHE A 190 -7.76 5.11 5.32
N TYR A 191 -6.85 4.46 4.60
CA TYR A 191 -5.88 3.54 5.20
C TYR A 191 -4.82 4.28 6.04
N VAL A 192 -4.43 5.48 5.65
CA VAL A 192 -3.53 6.32 6.47
C VAL A 192 -4.19 6.63 7.81
N LEU A 193 -5.45 7.09 7.79
CA LEU A 193 -6.24 7.38 8.98
C LEU A 193 -6.46 6.12 9.83
N LEU A 194 -6.75 4.97 9.20
CA LEU A 194 -6.87 3.69 9.87
C LEU A 194 -5.57 3.34 10.62
N GLY A 195 -4.41 3.55 9.99
CA GLY A 195 -3.11 3.37 10.63
C GLY A 195 -2.91 4.26 11.87
N THR A 196 -3.39 5.52 11.83
CA THR A 196 -3.35 6.41 13.02
C THR A 196 -4.20 5.88 14.16
N LEU A 197 -5.39 5.32 13.86
CA LEU A 197 -6.27 4.73 14.87
C LEU A 197 -5.68 3.44 15.45
N VAL A 198 -5.05 2.61 14.65
CA VAL A 198 -4.33 1.41 15.12
C VAL A 198 -3.26 1.80 16.13
N TYR A 199 -2.53 2.89 15.89
CA TYR A 199 -1.55 3.41 16.85
C TYR A 199 -2.18 3.83 18.18
N ASP A 200 -3.24 4.65 18.12
CA ASP A 200 -3.89 5.16 19.35
C ASP A 200 -4.64 4.09 20.13
N LEU A 201 -5.10 3.03 19.45
CA LEU A 201 -5.82 1.92 20.07
C LEU A 201 -4.88 0.77 20.48
N SER A 202 -3.55 0.95 20.46
CA SER A 202 -2.60 -0.09 20.87
C SER A 202 -2.89 -0.63 22.28
N ASP A 203 -3.28 0.26 23.19
CA ASP A 203 -3.58 -0.08 24.58
C ASP A 203 -5.06 -0.44 24.83
N SER A 204 -5.86 -0.56 23.75
CA SER A 204 -7.31 -0.82 23.83
C SER A 204 -7.73 -2.06 23.03
N PRO A 205 -7.30 -3.28 23.43
CA PRO A 205 -7.54 -4.50 22.66
C PRO A 205 -9.02 -4.79 22.44
N ARG A 206 -9.88 -4.56 23.44
CA ARG A 206 -11.32 -4.79 23.32
C ARG A 206 -11.98 -3.89 22.25
N THR A 207 -11.53 -2.64 22.13
CA THR A 207 -12.05 -1.72 21.12
C THR A 207 -11.62 -2.18 19.72
N ARG A 208 -10.37 -2.59 19.55
CA ARG A 208 -9.86 -3.17 18.30
C ARG A 208 -10.62 -4.42 17.89
N GLU A 209 -10.89 -5.34 18.82
CA GLU A 209 -11.68 -6.55 18.57
C GLU A 209 -13.12 -6.23 18.12
N ARG A 210 -13.76 -5.21 18.72
CA ARG A 210 -15.09 -4.75 18.28
C ARG A 210 -15.08 -4.20 16.87
N ILE A 211 -14.07 -3.40 16.51
CA ILE A 211 -13.92 -2.86 15.15
C ILE A 211 -13.72 -4.00 14.14
N ILE A 212 -12.88 -4.99 14.48
CA ILE A 212 -12.67 -6.19 13.66
C ILE A 212 -13.99 -6.98 13.51
N ALA A 213 -14.77 -7.15 14.58
CA ALA A 213 -16.06 -7.84 14.50
C ALA A 213 -17.07 -7.11 13.59
N ILE A 214 -17.12 -5.77 13.65
CA ILE A 214 -17.95 -4.96 12.76
C ILE A 214 -17.50 -5.14 11.30
N GLY A 215 -16.20 -5.11 11.04
CA GLY A 215 -15.64 -5.34 9.72
C GLY A 215 -15.94 -6.74 9.16
N LEU A 216 -15.92 -7.77 10.03
CA LEU A 216 -16.32 -9.13 9.66
C LEU A 216 -17.80 -9.19 9.25
N ILE A 217 -18.68 -8.56 10.00
CA ILE A 217 -20.11 -8.47 9.66
C ILE A 217 -20.29 -7.78 8.29
N ALA A 218 -19.63 -6.64 8.08
CA ALA A 218 -19.66 -5.95 6.80
C ALA A 218 -19.15 -6.84 5.64
N THR A 219 -18.09 -7.62 5.86
CA THR A 219 -17.57 -8.58 4.87
C THR A 219 -18.60 -9.64 4.53
N ILE A 220 -19.27 -10.22 5.53
CA ILE A 220 -20.34 -11.21 5.32
C ILE A 220 -21.49 -10.59 4.52
N ILE A 221 -21.89 -9.36 4.83
CA ILE A 221 -22.95 -8.65 4.09
C ILE A 221 -22.55 -8.48 2.62
N THR A 222 -21.31 -8.07 2.31
CA THR A 222 -20.86 -7.93 0.92
C THR A 222 -20.85 -9.26 0.16
N LEU A 223 -20.52 -10.36 0.82
CA LEU A 223 -20.60 -11.71 0.23
C LEU A 223 -22.07 -12.10 -0.06
N LEU A 224 -22.98 -11.81 0.86
CA LEU A 224 -24.39 -12.09 0.66
C LEU A 224 -24.96 -11.26 -0.50
N ILE A 225 -24.57 -9.99 -0.63
CA ILE A 225 -24.95 -9.14 -1.78
C ILE A 225 -24.42 -9.75 -3.07
N SER A 226 -23.14 -10.14 -3.13
CA SER A 226 -22.56 -10.80 -4.32
C SER A 226 -23.36 -12.02 -4.77
N VAL A 227 -23.77 -12.86 -3.83
CA VAL A 227 -24.56 -14.06 -4.11
C VAL A 227 -25.99 -13.70 -4.56
N SER A 228 -26.65 -12.75 -3.90
CA SER A 228 -28.04 -12.35 -4.20
C SER A 228 -28.15 -11.66 -5.55
N GLU A 229 -27.24 -10.77 -5.86
CA GLU A 229 -27.22 -10.00 -7.12
C GLU A 229 -26.53 -10.75 -8.27
N LYS A 230 -25.90 -11.90 -7.97
CA LYS A 230 -25.14 -12.70 -8.95
C LYS A 230 -24.02 -11.91 -9.65
N VAL A 231 -23.38 -11.02 -8.92
CA VAL A 231 -22.22 -10.25 -9.38
C VAL A 231 -20.94 -10.78 -8.73
N PRO A 232 -19.77 -10.67 -9.37
CA PRO A 232 -18.49 -11.04 -8.76
C PRO A 232 -18.29 -10.34 -7.42
N TRP A 233 -17.75 -11.06 -6.43
CA TRP A 233 -17.49 -10.44 -5.12
C TRP A 233 -16.38 -9.39 -5.19
N ALA A 234 -15.27 -9.69 -5.90
CA ALA A 234 -14.13 -8.80 -6.01
C ALA A 234 -13.53 -8.87 -7.41
N LEU A 235 -13.25 -7.72 -8.00
CA LEU A 235 -12.50 -7.56 -9.24
C LEU A 235 -11.51 -6.39 -9.11
N THR A 236 -10.48 -6.39 -9.95
CA THR A 236 -9.56 -5.25 -10.04
C THR A 236 -10.27 -4.04 -10.64
N GLU A 237 -11.12 -4.24 -11.65
CA GLU A 237 -11.94 -3.24 -12.32
C GLU A 237 -13.23 -3.88 -12.83
N GLY A 238 -14.24 -3.08 -13.16
CA GLY A 238 -15.53 -3.54 -13.67
C GLY A 238 -16.60 -3.75 -12.60
N ASP A 239 -17.71 -4.39 -12.97
CA ASP A 239 -18.86 -4.57 -12.10
C ASP A 239 -18.65 -5.66 -11.06
N ALA A 240 -18.34 -5.28 -9.85
CA ALA A 240 -18.19 -6.15 -8.69
C ALA A 240 -18.64 -5.46 -7.40
N VAL A 241 -18.90 -6.23 -6.35
CA VAL A 241 -19.19 -5.67 -5.03
C VAL A 241 -17.98 -4.94 -4.46
N LEU A 242 -16.78 -5.49 -4.67
CA LEU A 242 -15.51 -4.89 -4.31
C LEU A 242 -14.73 -4.58 -5.59
N THR A 243 -14.46 -3.31 -5.86
CA THR A 243 -13.57 -2.89 -6.97
C THR A 243 -12.36 -2.18 -6.43
N PHE A 244 -11.20 -2.45 -7.02
CA PHE A 244 -9.94 -1.82 -6.65
C PHE A 244 -9.72 -0.50 -7.43
N PHE A 245 -10.05 -0.47 -8.71
CA PHE A 245 -9.95 0.69 -9.60
C PHE A 245 -11.31 1.02 -10.25
N PRO A 246 -12.00 2.09 -9.79
CA PRO A 246 -11.73 2.89 -8.59
C PRO A 246 -12.04 2.10 -7.31
N ALA A 247 -11.37 2.46 -6.22
CA ALA A 247 -11.63 1.81 -4.93
C ALA A 247 -13.07 2.07 -4.48
N SER A 248 -13.90 1.02 -4.43
CA SER A 248 -15.28 1.14 -3.95
C SER A 248 -15.36 1.26 -2.43
N SER A 249 -16.47 1.81 -1.91
CA SER A 249 -16.73 1.91 -0.45
C SER A 249 -16.65 0.54 0.23
N SER A 250 -17.24 -0.48 -0.38
CA SER A 250 -17.17 -1.87 0.11
C SER A 250 -15.75 -2.42 0.10
N PHE A 251 -14.96 -2.12 -0.92
CA PHE A 251 -13.54 -2.50 -0.95
C PHE A 251 -12.77 -1.89 0.21
N LEU A 252 -12.94 -0.59 0.48
CA LEU A 252 -12.26 0.08 1.60
C LEU A 252 -12.59 -0.57 2.94
N VAL A 253 -13.88 -0.85 3.20
CA VAL A 253 -14.31 -1.47 4.46
C VAL A 253 -13.78 -2.88 4.62
N VAL A 254 -13.92 -3.72 3.58
CA VAL A 254 -13.52 -5.14 3.63
C VAL A 254 -12.01 -5.28 3.69
N SER A 255 -11.26 -4.58 2.85
CA SER A 255 -9.79 -4.65 2.88
C SER A 255 -9.21 -3.97 4.13
N GLY A 256 -9.86 -2.91 4.64
CA GLY A 256 -9.54 -2.32 5.93
C GLY A 256 -9.71 -3.32 7.09
N PHE A 257 -10.80 -4.09 7.08
CA PHE A 257 -11.01 -5.19 8.03
C PHE A 257 -9.88 -6.23 7.96
N PHE A 258 -9.55 -6.71 6.76
CA PHE A 258 -8.47 -7.69 6.61
C PHE A 258 -7.10 -7.13 7.01
N ALA A 259 -6.85 -5.83 6.75
CA ALA A 259 -5.62 -5.17 7.19
C ALA A 259 -5.53 -5.08 8.72
N LEU A 260 -6.63 -4.75 9.40
CA LEU A 260 -6.70 -4.75 10.87
C LEU A 260 -6.56 -6.17 11.44
N LEU A 261 -7.19 -7.15 10.82
CA LEU A 261 -7.10 -8.55 11.24
C LEU A 261 -5.67 -9.06 11.10
N ALA A 262 -5.01 -8.79 9.96
CA ALA A 262 -3.61 -9.16 9.75
C ALA A 262 -2.69 -8.49 10.77
N HIS A 263 -2.91 -7.20 11.06
CA HIS A 263 -2.17 -6.50 12.10
C HIS A 263 -2.36 -7.17 13.46
N ARG A 264 -3.61 -7.45 13.86
CA ARG A 264 -3.92 -8.06 15.17
C ARG A 264 -3.34 -9.47 15.32
N ILE A 265 -3.40 -10.29 14.26
CA ILE A 265 -2.82 -11.63 14.26
C ILE A 265 -1.30 -11.56 14.40
N LEU A 266 -0.62 -10.74 13.58
CA LEU A 266 0.84 -10.67 13.57
C LEU A 266 1.42 -10.01 14.83
N GLU A 267 0.67 -9.11 15.46
CA GLU A 267 1.03 -8.49 16.73
C GLU A 267 1.16 -9.55 17.84
N GLY A 268 0.26 -10.55 17.89
CA GLY A 268 0.26 -11.57 18.92
C GLY A 268 0.20 -10.97 20.33
N GLU A 269 1.23 -11.20 21.12
CA GLU A 269 1.40 -10.68 22.49
C GLU A 269 2.50 -9.60 22.59
N GLU A 270 3.09 -9.16 21.47
CA GLU A 270 4.24 -8.23 21.48
C GLU A 270 3.92 -6.89 22.17
N SER A 271 2.70 -6.37 22.05
CA SER A 271 2.26 -5.14 22.72
C SER A 271 2.19 -5.28 24.24
N SER A 272 1.96 -6.48 24.76
CA SER A 272 1.92 -6.79 26.20
C SER A 272 3.26 -7.27 26.76
N GLY A 273 4.32 -7.19 25.97
CA GLY A 273 5.67 -7.60 26.38
C GLY A 273 5.98 -9.09 26.11
N GLY A 274 5.09 -9.80 25.42
CA GLY A 274 5.30 -11.15 24.92
C GLY A 274 5.93 -11.19 23.52
N GLU A 275 5.73 -12.30 22.81
CA GLU A 275 6.26 -12.49 21.45
C GLU A 275 5.21 -12.15 20.38
N PRO A 276 5.65 -11.67 19.20
CA PRO A 276 4.78 -11.54 18.04
C PRO A 276 4.34 -12.92 17.55
N PHE A 277 3.23 -12.97 16.81
CA PHE A 277 2.74 -14.22 16.24
C PHE A 277 3.83 -14.98 15.46
N GLY A 278 3.93 -16.26 15.71
CA GLY A 278 4.92 -17.16 15.09
C GLY A 278 6.33 -17.06 15.69
N GLY A 279 6.58 -16.19 16.68
CA GLY A 279 7.86 -16.10 17.37
C GLY A 279 9.05 -16.07 16.40
N ASP A 280 10.09 -16.83 16.67
CA ASP A 280 11.29 -16.91 15.81
C ASP A 280 11.02 -17.52 14.42
N LYS A 281 9.93 -18.30 14.25
CA LYS A 281 9.63 -18.96 12.96
C LYS A 281 9.34 -17.97 11.84
N LEU A 282 8.84 -16.76 12.15
CA LEU A 282 8.58 -15.71 11.17
C LEU A 282 9.64 -14.61 11.16
N SER A 283 10.69 -14.72 11.96
CA SER A 283 11.78 -13.74 12.03
C SER A 283 12.52 -13.54 10.70
N PHE A 284 12.50 -14.54 9.82
CA PHE A 284 13.10 -14.46 8.46
C PHE A 284 12.46 -13.39 7.58
N LEU A 285 11.25 -12.91 7.89
CA LEU A 285 10.57 -11.82 7.18
C LEU A 285 11.09 -10.43 7.59
N GLU A 286 11.62 -10.29 8.79
CA GLU A 286 12.00 -8.97 9.34
C GLU A 286 13.07 -8.22 8.53
N PRO A 287 14.13 -8.89 7.98
CA PRO A 287 15.09 -8.22 7.11
C PRO A 287 14.42 -7.52 5.92
N LEU A 288 13.44 -8.17 5.30
CA LEU A 288 12.66 -7.63 4.18
C LEU A 288 11.81 -6.42 4.62
N GLY A 289 11.13 -6.51 5.76
CA GLY A 289 10.35 -5.41 6.33
C GLY A 289 11.17 -4.16 6.66
N ARG A 290 12.49 -4.32 6.84
CA ARG A 290 13.42 -3.21 7.13
C ARG A 290 13.80 -2.37 5.92
N ILE A 291 13.71 -2.94 4.71
CA ILE A 291 14.11 -2.31 3.44
C ILE A 291 12.96 -2.31 2.41
N THR A 292 11.74 -2.11 2.88
CA THR A 292 10.51 -2.24 2.08
C THR A 292 10.48 -1.26 0.90
N LEU A 293 10.88 0.01 1.09
CA LEU A 293 10.94 1.00 0.03
C LEU A 293 12.02 0.66 -1.00
N THR A 294 13.17 0.16 -0.52
CA THR A 294 14.26 -0.28 -1.38
C THR A 294 13.82 -1.44 -2.26
N VAL A 295 13.17 -2.46 -1.68
CA VAL A 295 12.62 -3.59 -2.43
C VAL A 295 11.49 -3.13 -3.36
N TYR A 296 10.63 -2.20 -2.89
CA TYR A 296 9.58 -1.61 -3.71
C TYR A 296 10.13 -0.99 -5.01
N VAL A 297 11.20 -0.22 -4.95
CA VAL A 297 11.81 0.36 -6.16
C VAL A 297 12.58 -0.70 -6.96
N ALA A 298 13.32 -1.58 -6.29
CA ALA A 298 14.16 -2.57 -6.95
C ALA A 298 13.35 -3.61 -7.76
N HIS A 299 12.19 -4.07 -7.26
CA HIS A 299 11.37 -5.01 -8.03
C HIS A 299 10.81 -4.37 -9.31
N PHE A 300 10.51 -3.06 -9.30
CA PHE A 300 10.13 -2.35 -10.52
C PHE A 300 11.28 -2.23 -11.52
N ALA A 301 12.53 -2.15 -11.05
CA ALA A 301 13.67 -2.22 -11.96
C ALA A 301 13.77 -3.58 -12.64
N VAL A 302 13.56 -4.67 -11.92
CA VAL A 302 13.50 -6.03 -12.50
C VAL A 302 12.35 -6.14 -13.51
N LEU A 303 11.15 -5.70 -13.13
CA LEU A 303 9.97 -5.77 -14.00
C LEU A 303 10.11 -4.86 -15.23
N GLY A 304 10.74 -3.70 -15.09
CA GLY A 304 11.04 -2.80 -16.23
C GLY A 304 12.00 -3.43 -17.23
N LEU A 305 13.03 -4.15 -16.77
CA LEU A 305 13.93 -4.91 -17.65
C LEU A 305 13.18 -6.05 -18.36
N VAL A 306 12.30 -6.76 -17.64
CA VAL A 306 11.47 -7.82 -18.23
C VAL A 306 10.50 -7.24 -19.28
N ALA A 307 9.77 -6.17 -18.94
CA ALA A 307 8.85 -5.51 -19.86
C ALA A 307 9.56 -5.02 -21.14
N TYR A 308 10.73 -4.40 -20.98
CA TYR A 308 11.55 -3.95 -22.10
C TYR A 308 12.02 -5.13 -22.98
N ALA A 309 12.47 -6.23 -22.37
CA ALA A 309 12.93 -7.41 -23.11
C ALA A 309 11.80 -8.13 -23.84
N MET A 310 10.60 -8.15 -23.26
CA MET A 310 9.44 -8.83 -23.84
C MET A 310 8.68 -7.97 -24.85
N GLN A 311 8.77 -6.64 -24.78
CA GLN A 311 8.06 -5.68 -25.64
C GLN A 311 6.56 -6.00 -25.83
N GLY A 312 5.90 -6.46 -24.76
CA GLY A 312 4.50 -6.86 -24.77
C GLY A 312 4.20 -8.28 -25.24
N GLU A 313 5.20 -9.05 -25.68
CA GLU A 313 5.13 -10.45 -26.14
C GLU A 313 6.42 -11.21 -25.75
N PRO A 314 6.38 -12.54 -25.56
CA PRO A 314 5.24 -13.43 -25.50
C PRO A 314 4.65 -13.57 -24.08
N ARG A 315 3.33 -13.84 -23.99
CA ARG A 315 2.70 -14.28 -22.74
C ARG A 315 3.08 -15.72 -22.46
N LEU A 316 3.48 -16.00 -21.24
CA LEU A 316 3.80 -17.35 -20.81
C LEU A 316 2.52 -18.18 -20.63
N GLU A 317 2.64 -19.51 -20.77
CA GLU A 317 1.58 -20.39 -20.32
C GLU A 317 1.33 -20.26 -18.81
N LEU A 318 0.19 -20.72 -18.32
CA LEU A 318 -0.25 -20.57 -16.94
C LEU A 318 0.81 -21.02 -15.90
N VAL A 319 1.33 -22.24 -16.05
CA VAL A 319 2.27 -22.81 -15.08
C VAL A 319 3.61 -22.06 -15.06
N PRO A 320 4.28 -21.77 -16.19
CA PRO A 320 5.47 -20.93 -16.22
C PRO A 320 5.24 -19.52 -15.67
N ALA A 321 4.09 -18.86 -15.96
CA ALA A 321 3.78 -17.55 -15.44
C ALA A 321 3.66 -17.55 -13.91
N PHE A 322 2.98 -18.53 -13.34
CA PHE A 322 2.91 -18.73 -11.88
C PHE A 322 4.29 -19.01 -11.26
N ALA A 323 5.08 -19.87 -11.88
CA ALA A 323 6.43 -20.19 -11.39
C ALA A 323 7.33 -18.93 -11.35
N VAL A 324 7.27 -18.09 -12.38
CA VAL A 324 8.01 -16.81 -12.43
C VAL A 324 7.48 -15.86 -11.36
N THR A 325 6.18 -15.72 -11.21
CA THR A 325 5.57 -14.85 -10.20
C THR A 325 5.96 -15.26 -8.79
N ILE A 326 5.84 -16.55 -8.45
CA ILE A 326 6.25 -17.08 -7.15
C ILE A 326 7.76 -16.93 -6.94
N GLY A 327 8.57 -17.29 -7.94
CA GLY A 327 10.02 -17.18 -7.88
C GLY A 327 10.49 -15.75 -7.66
N HIS A 328 9.96 -14.79 -8.44
CA HIS A 328 10.28 -13.37 -8.29
C HIS A 328 9.83 -12.83 -6.93
N THR A 329 8.67 -13.24 -6.44
CA THR A 329 8.16 -12.81 -5.12
C THR A 329 9.05 -13.34 -3.99
N LEU A 330 9.34 -14.64 -3.97
CA LEU A 330 10.06 -15.26 -2.87
C LEU A 330 11.55 -14.95 -2.85
N MET A 331 12.17 -14.64 -4.00
CA MET A 331 13.61 -14.33 -4.05
C MET A 331 13.99 -13.10 -3.22
N TRP A 332 13.06 -12.17 -2.97
CA TRP A 332 13.34 -10.97 -2.16
C TRP A 332 13.60 -11.29 -0.69
N ILE A 333 13.16 -12.45 -0.18
CA ILE A 333 13.41 -12.86 1.20
C ILE A 333 14.92 -13.11 1.43
N PRO A 334 15.57 -14.05 0.72
CA PRO A 334 17.01 -14.26 0.87
C PRO A 334 17.83 -13.04 0.43
N LEU A 335 17.41 -12.28 -0.59
CA LEU A 335 18.10 -11.06 -1.01
C LEU A 335 18.09 -9.99 0.07
N ALA A 336 16.96 -9.78 0.77
CA ALA A 336 16.89 -8.84 1.87
C ALA A 336 17.77 -9.25 3.05
N LYS A 337 17.88 -10.55 3.34
CA LYS A 337 18.77 -11.06 4.36
C LYS A 337 20.23 -10.79 3.96
N ALA A 338 20.62 -11.16 2.74
CA ALA A 338 21.98 -10.90 2.22
C ALA A 338 22.31 -9.40 2.21
N HIS A 339 21.36 -8.54 1.82
CA HIS A 339 21.53 -7.08 1.87
C HIS A 339 21.83 -6.59 3.29
N GLN A 340 21.09 -7.07 4.29
CA GLN A 340 21.30 -6.67 5.69
C GLN A 340 22.66 -7.15 6.24
N GLU A 341 23.19 -8.26 5.76
CA GLU A 341 24.48 -8.81 6.15
C GLU A 341 25.66 -8.12 5.43
N LEU A 342 25.51 -7.80 4.14
CA LEU A 342 26.62 -7.34 3.31
C LEU A 342 26.70 -5.80 3.19
N ILE A 343 25.55 -5.12 3.02
CA ILE A 343 25.49 -3.69 2.69
C ILE A 343 24.33 -2.94 3.39
N PRO A 344 24.15 -3.07 4.71
CA PRO A 344 22.98 -2.56 5.45
C PRO A 344 22.77 -1.04 5.35
N GLU A 345 23.80 -0.32 4.98
CA GLU A 345 23.78 1.14 4.86
C GLU A 345 23.21 1.65 3.53
N ILE A 346 23.24 0.81 2.49
CA ILE A 346 22.84 1.18 1.12
C ILE A 346 21.35 0.84 0.91
N SER A 347 20.47 1.72 1.41
CA SER A 347 19.04 1.59 1.22
C SER A 347 18.37 2.96 1.22
N PHE A 348 17.19 3.08 0.59
CA PHE A 348 16.39 4.31 0.66
C PHE A 348 15.97 4.64 2.10
N GLU A 349 15.71 3.63 2.93
CA GLU A 349 15.48 3.81 4.36
C GLU A 349 16.73 4.32 5.10
N GLY A 350 17.90 3.83 4.73
CA GLY A 350 19.20 4.31 5.23
C GLY A 350 19.44 5.78 4.85
N LEU A 351 19.18 6.11 3.58
CA LEU A 351 19.27 7.48 3.07
C LEU A 351 18.31 8.42 3.84
N LEU A 352 17.05 8.03 4.02
CA LEU A 352 16.09 8.81 4.78
C LEU A 352 16.53 9.05 6.23
N ARG A 353 17.11 8.06 6.88
CA ARG A 353 17.66 8.22 8.24
C ARG A 353 18.80 9.24 8.27
N LYS A 354 19.74 9.16 7.32
CA LYS A 354 20.87 10.11 7.22
C LYS A 354 20.38 11.54 6.99
N LEU A 355 19.47 11.75 6.04
CA LEU A 355 18.88 13.06 5.77
C LEU A 355 18.11 13.62 6.97
N SER A 356 17.40 12.79 7.72
CA SER A 356 16.64 13.21 8.90
C SER A 356 17.50 13.46 10.14
N GLN A 357 18.76 13.02 10.16
CA GLN A 357 19.73 13.29 11.24
C GLN A 357 20.57 14.53 10.97
N SER A 358 20.85 14.82 9.70
CA SER A 358 21.63 16.00 9.28
C SER A 358 20.94 17.34 9.55
N THR A 359 19.65 17.31 9.89
CA THR A 359 18.82 18.50 10.19
C THR A 359 18.63 18.75 11.70
N ARG A 360 19.40 18.07 12.54
CA ARG A 360 19.56 18.35 13.97
C ARG A 360 20.88 19.06 14.22
#